data_d62794204bca20cfbf4a335ba751c781
#
_entry.id   d62794204bca20cfbf4a335ba751c781
#
_cell.length_a   1.000
_cell.length_b   1.000
_cell.length_c   1.000
_cell.angle_alpha   90.00
_cell.angle_beta   90.00
_cell.angle_gamma   90.00
#
_symmetry.space_group_name_H-M   'P 1'
#
loop_
_entity.id
_entity.type
_entity.pdbx_description
1 polymer ?
#
loop_
_entity_poly.entity_id
_entity_poly.type
_entity_poly.pdbx_seq_one_letter_code
_entity_poly.pdbx_strand_id
1 'polypeptide(L)'
;MFALAALLAAALPASTTVASPAADSVALTVYRDPSRGKWGTMNLRWLGGFALITETRTLHVPAGDAVLRFEGVADGIIPASAIVTGLPGGVIEKNRDARLLSPAALIDGTLGRDVTLRHTDRKTGKVTEEDATIVAGPGQGVILKTTSGIETLRCAGIPEALSYDGVPAGLSSKPVLSVTTHSATAAEVKVTLSYLAGGFDWSASYVATIAPGGGSLDLFGWLTLANGNAQGWSNVQLQAVAGRIQRQYVGEIAAAAGRLELHCFPLGTTTSDLPTIEPYKRKDNDADEIVVTGARRFAPMAFMVAAPAPPPPPPPPPPPPEDLGDLKLYRVPETVDVSPNEQKQVALLVEHRVSFEKVYRFHLYPWTAANGVPATIALRLDNQEKAGLGIPLPAGSTSLYQPRNGTRLLLGTGTLGDTAKGEKARLTAGVSPQVLAEQTLDGRARHVTLTNANPFPVPVEVALGSPGTPVEGDNGSSLVQIDGTETWRVTVPANGSAALDYSLTTN
;
A
#
# COMPACT_ATOMS: atom_id res chain seq x y z
N MET A 1 -49.67 -18.70 58.13
CA MET A 1 -49.43 -17.41 57.48
C MET A 1 -48.08 -17.46 56.83
N PHE A 2 -47.99 -17.82 55.57
CA PHE A 2 -46.77 -17.75 54.78
C PHE A 2 -46.82 -16.50 53.91
N ALA A 3 -45.92 -15.56 54.16
CA ALA A 3 -45.74 -14.37 53.34
C ALA A 3 -44.91 -14.72 52.10
N LEU A 4 -45.55 -14.60 50.94
CA LEU A 4 -44.92 -14.75 49.63
C LEU A 4 -44.18 -13.45 49.34
N ALA A 5 -42.86 -13.44 49.42
CA ALA A 5 -42.01 -12.33 48.97
C ALA A 5 -41.91 -12.39 47.44
N ALA A 6 -42.60 -11.46 46.74
CA ALA A 6 -42.42 -11.27 45.33
C ALA A 6 -41.09 -10.56 45.05
N LEU A 7 -40.11 -11.27 44.50
CA LEU A 7 -38.89 -10.68 43.92
C LEU A 7 -39.31 -9.92 42.63
N LEU A 8 -39.35 -8.59 42.69
CA LEU A 8 -39.35 -7.75 41.48
C LEU A 8 -37.96 -7.90 40.82
N ALA A 9 -37.89 -8.63 39.72
CA ALA A 9 -36.75 -8.58 38.82
C ALA A 9 -36.79 -7.21 38.14
N ALA A 10 -35.95 -6.29 38.60
CA ALA A 10 -35.69 -5.03 37.89
C ALA A 10 -35.10 -5.37 36.51
N ALA A 11 -35.87 -5.16 35.45
CA ALA A 11 -35.36 -5.22 34.09
C ALA A 11 -34.26 -4.17 33.97
N LEU A 12 -33.02 -4.60 33.66
CA LEU A 12 -31.95 -3.69 33.32
C LEU A 12 -32.39 -2.82 32.14
N PRO A 13 -32.24 -1.48 32.20
CA PRO A 13 -32.61 -0.62 31.11
C PRO A 13 -31.79 -1.02 29.87
N ALA A 14 -32.50 -1.26 28.75
CA ALA A 14 -31.86 -1.56 27.48
C ALA A 14 -31.02 -0.35 27.08
N SER A 15 -29.71 -0.57 26.88
CA SER A 15 -28.78 0.48 26.45
C SER A 15 -29.21 1.03 25.07
N THR A 16 -29.33 2.34 24.96
CA THR A 16 -29.71 2.99 23.71
C THR A 16 -28.54 2.91 22.72
N THR A 17 -28.79 2.42 21.50
CA THR A 17 -27.77 2.38 20.44
C THR A 17 -27.88 3.62 19.58
N VAL A 18 -26.75 4.33 19.39
CA VAL A 18 -26.64 5.51 18.52
C VAL A 18 -25.64 5.22 17.43
N ALA A 19 -26.05 5.31 16.16
CA ALA A 19 -25.17 5.13 15.01
C ALA A 19 -24.57 6.46 14.55
N SER A 20 -23.27 6.45 14.26
CA SER A 20 -22.55 7.51 13.57
C SER A 20 -22.05 6.97 12.22
N PRO A 21 -22.79 7.19 11.13
CA PRO A 21 -22.59 6.51 9.85
C PRO A 21 -21.39 7.01 9.06
N ALA A 22 -20.91 8.23 9.34
CA ALA A 22 -19.78 8.85 8.65
C ALA A 22 -19.04 9.82 9.58
N ALA A 23 -17.79 10.11 9.24
CA ALA A 23 -17.00 11.17 9.88
C ALA A 23 -17.27 12.53 9.20
N ASP A 24 -17.25 13.61 9.99
CA ASP A 24 -17.35 14.99 9.48
C ASP A 24 -16.02 15.43 8.83
N SER A 25 -14.91 14.97 9.38
CA SER A 25 -13.57 15.19 8.82
C SER A 25 -12.62 14.03 9.17
N VAL A 26 -11.64 13.79 8.28
CA VAL A 26 -10.67 12.72 8.43
C VAL A 26 -9.27 13.25 8.16
N ALA A 27 -8.35 12.97 9.08
CA ALA A 27 -6.91 13.12 8.88
C ALA A 27 -6.27 11.72 8.84
N LEU A 28 -5.45 11.48 7.82
CA LEU A 28 -4.77 10.21 7.58
C LEU A 28 -3.25 10.43 7.59
N THR A 29 -2.57 9.91 8.59
CA THR A 29 -1.10 9.92 8.65
C THR A 29 -0.59 8.53 8.37
N VAL A 30 0.06 8.32 7.22
CA VAL A 30 0.52 7.02 6.77
C VAL A 30 2.00 6.83 7.07
N TYR A 31 2.32 5.74 7.71
CA TYR A 31 3.67 5.31 8.05
C TYR A 31 4.10 4.21 7.10
N ARG A 32 5.32 4.35 6.59
CA ARG A 32 5.94 3.34 5.73
C ARG A 32 6.17 2.04 6.50
N ASP A 33 6.15 0.90 5.79
CA ASP A 33 6.53 -0.39 6.35
C ASP A 33 7.86 -0.31 7.11
N PRO A 34 7.88 -0.52 8.45
CA PRO A 34 9.09 -0.39 9.26
C PRO A 34 10.14 -1.47 8.95
N SER A 35 9.74 -2.60 8.35
CA SER A 35 10.65 -3.68 7.93
C SER A 35 11.34 -3.39 6.60
N ARG A 36 10.85 -2.40 5.84
CA ARG A 36 11.41 -2.05 4.53
C ARG A 36 12.81 -1.45 4.68
N GLY A 37 13.78 -2.10 4.04
CA GLY A 37 15.16 -1.63 4.01
C GLY A 37 15.34 -0.28 3.30
N LYS A 38 16.55 0.30 3.42
CA LYS A 38 16.93 1.59 2.81
C LYS A 38 16.60 1.66 1.30
N TRP A 39 16.71 0.53 0.60
CA TRP A 39 16.49 0.41 -0.86
C TRP A 39 15.21 -0.35 -1.22
N GLY A 40 14.38 -0.68 -0.22
CA GLY A 40 13.18 -1.49 -0.43
C GLY A 40 12.08 -0.72 -1.15
N THR A 41 11.42 -1.39 -2.10
CA THR A 41 10.22 -0.89 -2.77
C THR A 41 8.95 -1.35 -2.07
N MET A 42 7.84 -0.64 -2.26
CA MET A 42 6.54 -1.01 -1.72
C MET A 42 6.01 -2.28 -2.40
N ASN A 43 5.55 -3.24 -1.60
CA ASN A 43 4.91 -4.44 -2.10
C ASN A 43 3.39 -4.29 -2.03
N LEU A 44 2.74 -4.21 -3.20
CA LEU A 44 1.30 -3.99 -3.30
C LEU A 44 0.44 -5.21 -2.91
N ARG A 45 1.05 -6.40 -2.91
CA ARG A 45 0.35 -7.62 -2.46
C ARG A 45 0.37 -7.76 -0.94
N TRP A 46 1.27 -7.06 -0.29
CA TRP A 46 1.47 -7.09 1.15
C TRP A 46 1.87 -5.71 1.65
N LEU A 47 0.89 -4.93 2.10
CA LEU A 47 1.11 -3.60 2.66
C LEU A 47 1.54 -3.73 4.12
N GLY A 48 2.85 -3.62 4.39
CA GLY A 48 3.43 -3.76 5.72
C GLY A 48 3.41 -2.47 6.54
N GLY A 49 3.04 -1.36 5.95
CA GLY A 49 2.87 -0.08 6.63
C GLY A 49 1.56 -0.01 7.41
N PHE A 50 1.28 1.14 7.99
CA PHE A 50 0.06 1.39 8.76
C PHE A 50 -0.30 2.88 8.74
N ALA A 51 -1.50 3.21 9.20
CA ALA A 51 -1.95 4.58 9.30
C ALA A 51 -2.44 4.90 10.71
N LEU A 52 -2.20 6.15 11.15
CA LEU A 52 -2.97 6.79 12.20
C LEU A 52 -4.11 7.55 11.54
N ILE A 53 -5.33 7.16 11.85
CA ILE A 53 -6.55 7.77 11.35
C ILE A 53 -7.18 8.56 12.50
N THR A 54 -7.47 9.83 12.25
CA THR A 54 -8.16 10.69 13.20
C THR A 54 -9.43 11.21 12.54
N GLU A 55 -10.55 10.85 13.10
CA GLU A 55 -11.89 11.20 12.63
C GLU A 55 -12.57 12.12 13.63
N THR A 56 -13.22 13.16 13.15
CA THR A 56 -14.12 13.99 13.95
C THR A 56 -15.54 13.67 13.55
N ARG A 57 -16.40 13.45 14.53
CA ARG A 57 -17.80 13.06 14.32
C ARG A 57 -18.73 13.84 15.27
N THR A 58 -19.81 14.37 14.76
CA THR A 58 -20.86 15.01 15.55
C THR A 58 -22.00 14.01 15.75
N LEU A 59 -22.41 13.80 16.99
CA LEU A 59 -23.50 12.87 17.33
C LEU A 59 -24.26 13.30 18.58
N HIS A 60 -25.50 12.83 18.69
CA HIS A 60 -26.33 13.05 19.85
C HIS A 60 -26.15 11.89 20.85
N VAL A 61 -25.60 12.17 22.04
CA VAL A 61 -25.48 11.21 23.12
C VAL A 61 -26.70 11.34 24.04
N PRO A 62 -27.50 10.27 24.23
CA PRO A 62 -28.64 10.31 25.14
C PRO A 62 -28.22 10.35 26.60
N ALA A 63 -29.12 10.70 27.51
CA ALA A 63 -28.90 10.52 28.95
C ALA A 63 -28.96 9.03 29.31
N GLY A 64 -28.11 8.61 30.26
CA GLY A 64 -27.96 7.21 30.68
C GLY A 64 -26.87 6.47 29.91
N ASP A 65 -27.00 5.14 29.87
CA ASP A 65 -26.06 4.25 29.19
C ASP A 65 -26.38 4.17 27.70
N ALA A 66 -25.36 4.34 26.86
CA ALA A 66 -25.50 4.29 25.41
C ALA A 66 -24.35 3.52 24.76
N VAL A 67 -24.66 2.83 23.67
CA VAL A 67 -23.68 2.21 22.77
C VAL A 67 -23.58 3.05 21.52
N LEU A 68 -22.45 3.70 21.32
CA LEU A 68 -22.14 4.50 20.14
C LEU A 68 -21.48 3.61 19.09
N ARG A 69 -22.03 3.57 17.88
CA ARG A 69 -21.51 2.77 16.76
C ARG A 69 -20.85 3.69 15.73
N PHE A 70 -19.53 3.69 15.66
CA PHE A 70 -18.76 4.42 14.67
C PHE A 70 -18.61 3.55 13.42
N GLU A 71 -19.45 3.80 12.41
CA GLU A 71 -19.43 3.04 11.16
C GLU A 71 -18.42 3.61 10.16
N GLY A 72 -17.87 2.74 9.30
CA GLY A 72 -16.91 3.14 8.27
C GLY A 72 -15.50 3.40 8.80
N VAL A 73 -15.11 2.79 9.92
CA VAL A 73 -13.70 2.73 10.34
C VAL A 73 -12.92 1.80 9.41
N ALA A 74 -11.58 1.88 9.42
CA ALA A 74 -10.76 0.99 8.60
C ALA A 74 -10.93 -0.48 8.99
N ASP A 75 -10.91 -1.40 8.02
CA ASP A 75 -10.99 -2.84 8.26
C ASP A 75 -9.81 -3.33 9.12
N GLY A 76 -8.63 -2.81 8.82
CA GLY A 76 -7.39 -3.08 9.55
C GLY A 76 -7.23 -2.33 10.87
N ILE A 77 -8.33 -1.78 11.46
CA ILE A 77 -8.27 -1.09 12.75
C ILE A 77 -7.69 -1.99 13.84
N ILE A 78 -6.81 -1.43 14.66
CA ILE A 78 -6.28 -2.05 15.87
C ILE A 78 -7.09 -1.50 17.05
N PRO A 79 -8.08 -2.23 17.60
CA PRO A 79 -9.02 -1.69 18.59
C PRO A 79 -8.35 -1.20 19.87
N ALA A 80 -7.24 -1.85 20.27
CA ALA A 80 -6.47 -1.45 21.46
C ALA A 80 -5.87 -0.04 21.32
N SER A 81 -5.59 0.41 20.09
CA SER A 81 -5.03 1.74 19.81
C SER A 81 -6.10 2.85 19.75
N ALA A 82 -7.38 2.49 19.72
CA ALA A 82 -8.45 3.46 19.55
C ALA A 82 -8.60 4.34 20.81
N ILE A 83 -8.53 5.63 20.60
CA ILE A 83 -8.73 6.69 21.60
C ILE A 83 -9.95 7.49 21.18
N VAL A 84 -10.91 7.63 22.09
CA VAL A 84 -12.12 8.43 21.86
C VAL A 84 -12.15 9.54 22.89
N THR A 85 -12.24 10.78 22.43
CA THR A 85 -12.31 11.97 23.27
C THR A 85 -13.54 12.80 22.92
N GLY A 86 -13.98 13.67 23.83
CA GLY A 86 -15.17 14.52 23.64
C GLY A 86 -16.48 13.92 24.15
N LEU A 87 -16.46 12.70 24.74
CA LEU A 87 -17.62 12.11 25.38
C LEU A 87 -17.76 12.63 26.82
N PRO A 88 -18.97 13.08 27.25
CA PRO A 88 -19.19 13.64 28.58
C PRO A 88 -18.82 12.67 29.73
N GLY A 89 -19.16 11.40 29.59
CA GLY A 89 -18.86 10.37 30.59
C GLY A 89 -17.64 9.50 30.27
N GLY A 90 -16.87 9.83 29.24
CA GLY A 90 -15.73 9.03 28.79
C GLY A 90 -16.15 7.71 28.13
N VAL A 91 -15.21 6.78 28.06
CA VAL A 91 -15.38 5.44 27.46
C VAL A 91 -15.35 4.39 28.56
N ILE A 92 -16.40 3.56 28.61
CA ILE A 92 -16.51 2.43 29.53
C ILE A 92 -15.95 1.17 28.88
N GLU A 93 -16.36 0.91 27.63
CA GLU A 93 -16.00 -0.30 26.87
C GLU A 93 -15.83 0.04 25.38
N LYS A 94 -14.93 -0.68 24.71
CA LYS A 94 -14.74 -0.58 23.25
C LYS A 94 -14.78 -1.98 22.65
N ASN A 95 -15.58 -2.15 21.61
CA ASN A 95 -15.70 -3.41 20.86
C ASN A 95 -15.52 -3.16 19.36
N ARG A 96 -14.78 -4.03 18.69
CA ARG A 96 -14.73 -4.09 17.23
C ARG A 96 -15.81 -5.06 16.75
N ASP A 97 -16.81 -4.55 16.05
CA ASP A 97 -17.82 -5.39 15.40
C ASP A 97 -17.26 -5.82 14.02
N ALA A 98 -16.57 -6.96 14.00
CA ALA A 98 -15.89 -7.46 12.79
C ALA A 98 -16.85 -8.20 11.83
N ARG A 99 -18.12 -8.32 12.15
CA ARG A 99 -19.10 -9.08 11.35
C ARG A 99 -19.66 -8.22 10.22
N LEU A 100 -18.97 -8.25 9.08
CA LEU A 100 -19.44 -7.59 7.85
C LEU A 100 -20.60 -8.37 7.21
N LEU A 101 -21.53 -7.61 6.65
CA LEU A 101 -22.64 -8.14 5.89
C LEU A 101 -22.12 -8.89 4.64
N SER A 102 -22.36 -10.17 4.58
CA SER A 102 -22.06 -11.04 3.45
C SER A 102 -23.11 -12.14 3.38
N PRO A 103 -23.28 -12.86 2.24
CA PRO A 103 -24.20 -13.99 2.17
C PRO A 103 -23.95 -15.02 3.28
N ALA A 104 -22.69 -15.33 3.57
CA ALA A 104 -22.31 -16.24 4.64
C ALA A 104 -22.69 -15.71 6.03
N ALA A 105 -22.44 -14.41 6.28
CA ALA A 105 -22.76 -13.76 7.54
C ALA A 105 -24.28 -13.62 7.75
N LEU A 106 -25.05 -13.40 6.69
CA LEU A 106 -26.51 -13.41 6.74
C LEU A 106 -27.04 -14.78 7.21
N ILE A 107 -26.57 -15.85 6.59
CA ILE A 107 -26.96 -17.22 6.98
C ILE A 107 -26.57 -17.50 8.43
N ASP A 108 -25.32 -17.21 8.83
CA ASP A 108 -24.84 -17.41 10.19
C ASP A 108 -25.62 -16.58 11.22
N GLY A 109 -25.93 -15.33 10.91
CA GLY A 109 -26.71 -14.44 11.77
C GLY A 109 -28.21 -14.77 11.84
N THR A 110 -28.70 -15.62 10.95
CA THR A 110 -30.11 -16.04 10.86
C THR A 110 -30.31 -17.50 11.28
N LEU A 111 -29.27 -18.17 11.81
CA LEU A 111 -29.39 -19.55 12.30
C LEU A 111 -30.52 -19.65 13.33
N GLY A 112 -31.39 -20.67 13.16
CA GLY A 112 -32.55 -20.94 14.02
C GLY A 112 -33.72 -19.97 13.83
N ARG A 113 -33.68 -19.08 12.81
CA ARG A 113 -34.74 -18.16 12.45
C ARG A 113 -35.36 -18.50 11.12
N ASP A 114 -36.58 -18.02 10.91
CA ASP A 114 -37.36 -18.24 9.71
C ASP A 114 -36.90 -17.31 8.60
N VAL A 115 -36.93 -17.83 7.38
CA VAL A 115 -36.61 -17.16 6.10
C VAL A 115 -37.60 -17.62 5.06
N THR A 116 -37.82 -16.83 4.04
CA THR A 116 -38.66 -17.25 2.90
C THR A 116 -37.80 -17.90 1.84
N LEU A 117 -38.03 -19.18 1.56
CA LEU A 117 -37.42 -19.92 0.47
C LEU A 117 -38.22 -19.74 -0.82
N ARG A 118 -37.60 -19.20 -1.84
CA ARG A 118 -38.17 -18.99 -3.16
C ARG A 118 -37.66 -20.03 -4.14
N HIS A 119 -38.59 -20.78 -4.75
CA HIS A 119 -38.32 -21.70 -5.85
C HIS A 119 -38.84 -21.14 -7.18
N THR A 120 -37.98 -21.17 -8.20
CA THR A 120 -38.40 -20.81 -9.56
C THR A 120 -38.36 -22.07 -10.45
N ASP A 121 -39.50 -22.51 -10.96
CA ASP A 121 -39.57 -23.60 -11.92
C ASP A 121 -38.89 -23.15 -13.23
N ARG A 122 -37.86 -23.88 -13.65
CA ARG A 122 -37.04 -23.54 -14.83
C ARG A 122 -37.79 -23.62 -16.15
N LYS A 123 -38.84 -24.44 -16.23
CA LYS A 123 -39.60 -24.65 -17.49
C LYS A 123 -40.71 -23.63 -17.67
N THR A 124 -41.38 -23.29 -16.57
CA THR A 124 -42.57 -22.45 -16.60
C THR A 124 -42.28 -21.02 -16.12
N GLY A 125 -41.19 -20.78 -15.44
CA GLY A 125 -40.87 -19.50 -14.78
C GLY A 125 -41.75 -19.25 -13.54
N LYS A 126 -42.56 -20.22 -13.11
CA LYS A 126 -43.45 -20.08 -11.96
C LYS A 126 -42.65 -19.97 -10.67
N VAL A 127 -42.88 -18.98 -9.89
CA VAL A 127 -42.28 -18.78 -8.57
C VAL A 127 -43.23 -19.32 -7.49
N THR A 128 -42.71 -20.13 -6.57
CA THR A 128 -43.36 -20.56 -5.35
C THR A 128 -42.52 -20.15 -4.15
N GLU A 129 -43.16 -19.73 -3.08
CA GLU A 129 -42.54 -19.28 -1.84
C GLU A 129 -43.03 -20.15 -0.69
N GLU A 130 -42.11 -20.55 0.21
CA GLU A 130 -42.47 -21.26 1.44
C GLU A 130 -41.58 -20.78 2.59
N ASP A 131 -42.11 -20.89 3.81
CA ASP A 131 -41.36 -20.58 5.01
C ASP A 131 -40.39 -21.72 5.34
N ALA A 132 -39.16 -21.35 5.67
CA ALA A 132 -38.11 -22.29 6.04
C ALA A 132 -37.27 -21.73 7.20
N THR A 133 -36.77 -22.61 8.07
CA THR A 133 -35.85 -22.22 9.14
C THR A 133 -34.45 -22.62 8.78
N ILE A 134 -33.45 -21.74 8.92
CA ILE A 134 -32.04 -22.10 8.71
C ILE A 134 -31.54 -22.93 9.90
N VAL A 135 -31.18 -24.19 9.64
CA VAL A 135 -30.72 -25.13 10.69
C VAL A 135 -29.20 -25.15 10.79
N ALA A 136 -28.48 -25.05 9.67
CA ALA A 136 -27.01 -25.03 9.62
C ALA A 136 -26.47 -24.28 8.39
N GLY A 137 -25.24 -23.80 8.48
CA GLY A 137 -24.46 -23.04 7.47
C GLY A 137 -23.45 -22.16 8.20
N PRO A 138 -22.60 -21.41 7.49
CA PRO A 138 -22.37 -21.35 6.04
C PRO A 138 -21.27 -22.30 5.53
N GLY A 139 -20.69 -23.17 6.32
CA GLY A 139 -19.50 -23.98 5.98
C GLY A 139 -19.60 -24.71 4.63
N GLN A 140 -20.18 -25.93 4.61
CA GLN A 140 -20.28 -26.74 3.38
C GLN A 140 -21.68 -26.73 2.75
N GLY A 141 -22.40 -25.64 2.89
CA GLY A 141 -23.76 -25.48 2.37
C GLY A 141 -24.74 -24.98 3.43
N VAL A 142 -26.00 -24.86 3.06
CA VAL A 142 -27.08 -24.38 3.94
C VAL A 142 -28.10 -25.50 4.11
N ILE A 143 -28.45 -25.81 5.36
CA ILE A 143 -29.47 -26.78 5.71
C ILE A 143 -30.71 -26.01 6.18
N LEU A 144 -31.82 -26.29 5.55
CA LEU A 144 -33.12 -25.68 5.82
C LEU A 144 -34.10 -26.73 6.38
N LYS A 145 -34.93 -26.32 7.32
CA LYS A 145 -36.11 -27.04 7.73
C LYS A 145 -37.30 -26.39 7.08
N THR A 146 -37.97 -27.11 6.19
CA THR A 146 -39.17 -26.72 5.48
C THR A 146 -40.39 -27.46 6.00
N THR A 147 -41.59 -27.18 5.48
CA THR A 147 -42.81 -27.93 5.78
C THR A 147 -42.74 -29.41 5.36
N SER A 148 -41.94 -29.71 4.34
CA SER A 148 -41.70 -31.03 3.83
C SER A 148 -40.61 -31.83 4.50
N GLY A 149 -39.77 -31.20 5.34
CA GLY A 149 -38.67 -31.86 6.09
C GLY A 149 -37.39 -31.09 6.12
N ILE A 150 -36.26 -31.79 6.19
CA ILE A 150 -34.93 -31.18 6.14
C ILE A 150 -34.40 -31.19 4.72
N GLU A 151 -34.06 -30.01 4.22
CA GLU A 151 -33.55 -29.84 2.87
C GLU A 151 -32.17 -29.17 2.90
N THR A 152 -31.34 -29.47 1.90
CA THR A 152 -30.11 -28.72 1.67
C THR A 152 -30.30 -27.75 0.53
N LEU A 153 -29.92 -26.48 0.73
CA LEU A 153 -29.96 -25.52 -0.36
C LEU A 153 -29.05 -26.02 -1.48
N ARG A 154 -29.65 -26.32 -2.62
CA ARG A 154 -28.96 -26.74 -3.83
C ARG A 154 -28.30 -25.52 -4.45
N CYS A 155 -27.66 -25.67 -5.59
CA CYS A 155 -26.92 -24.56 -6.23
C CYS A 155 -27.65 -23.22 -6.12
N ALA A 156 -27.00 -22.24 -5.48
CA ALA A 156 -27.46 -20.87 -5.49
C ALA A 156 -27.50 -20.37 -6.94
N GLY A 157 -28.66 -20.10 -7.43
CA GLY A 157 -28.89 -19.65 -8.78
C GLY A 157 -30.37 -19.35 -8.99
N ILE A 158 -30.76 -19.11 -10.24
CA ILE A 158 -32.13 -18.72 -10.61
C ILE A 158 -33.25 -19.58 -10.00
N PRO A 159 -33.07 -20.91 -9.73
CA PRO A 159 -34.18 -21.69 -9.20
C PRO A 159 -34.49 -21.46 -7.72
N GLU A 160 -33.47 -21.15 -6.90
CA GLU A 160 -33.62 -21.08 -5.45
C GLU A 160 -32.99 -19.81 -4.89
N ALA A 161 -33.69 -19.07 -4.06
CA ALA A 161 -33.22 -17.89 -3.38
C ALA A 161 -33.79 -17.83 -1.96
N LEU A 162 -32.97 -17.32 -1.02
CA LEU A 162 -33.43 -17.00 0.34
C LEU A 162 -33.75 -15.51 0.45
N SER A 163 -34.93 -15.21 0.99
CA SER A 163 -35.33 -13.86 1.38
C SER A 163 -35.34 -13.78 2.90
N TYR A 164 -34.84 -12.67 3.42
CA TYR A 164 -34.67 -12.41 4.85
C TYR A 164 -35.56 -11.23 5.23
N ASP A 165 -36.21 -11.25 6.39
CA ASP A 165 -37.03 -10.14 6.90
C ASP A 165 -36.22 -8.89 7.23
N GLY A 166 -34.91 -9.01 7.34
CA GLY A 166 -34.00 -7.91 7.60
C GLY A 166 -32.56 -8.37 7.87
N VAL A 167 -31.70 -7.41 8.14
CA VAL A 167 -30.31 -7.69 8.51
C VAL A 167 -30.24 -8.07 9.99
N PRO A 168 -29.71 -9.24 10.35
CA PRO A 168 -29.52 -9.64 11.74
C PRO A 168 -28.74 -8.61 12.55
N ALA A 169 -29.09 -8.47 13.84
CA ALA A 169 -28.37 -7.58 14.74
C ALA A 169 -26.87 -7.92 14.80
N GLY A 170 -26.02 -6.92 14.78
CA GLY A 170 -24.55 -7.08 14.81
C GLY A 170 -23.90 -7.22 13.43
N LEU A 171 -24.66 -7.34 12.33
CA LEU A 171 -24.11 -7.23 10.98
C LEU A 171 -24.16 -5.79 10.50
N SER A 172 -23.10 -5.37 9.82
CA SER A 172 -23.00 -4.04 9.20
C SER A 172 -22.41 -4.14 7.79
N SER A 173 -22.85 -3.27 6.89
CA SER A 173 -22.25 -3.14 5.55
C SER A 173 -20.85 -2.52 5.58
N LYS A 174 -20.47 -1.92 6.69
CA LYS A 174 -19.17 -1.28 6.91
C LYS A 174 -18.56 -1.77 8.23
N PRO A 175 -17.23 -1.73 8.36
CA PRO A 175 -16.57 -1.98 9.64
C PRO A 175 -17.07 -1.01 10.72
N VAL A 176 -17.26 -1.50 11.93
CA VAL A 176 -17.81 -0.72 13.05
C VAL A 176 -16.91 -0.85 14.27
N LEU A 177 -16.66 0.27 14.94
CA LEU A 177 -16.17 0.31 16.32
C LEU A 177 -17.31 0.74 17.22
N SER A 178 -17.69 -0.11 18.19
CA SER A 178 -18.72 0.21 19.19
C SER A 178 -18.06 0.67 20.49
N VAL A 179 -18.62 1.72 21.08
CA VAL A 179 -18.15 2.30 22.34
C VAL A 179 -19.30 2.47 23.30
N THR A 180 -19.16 1.91 24.49
CA THR A 180 -20.14 2.11 25.59
C THR A 180 -19.74 3.35 26.37
N THR A 181 -20.70 4.24 26.62
CA THR A 181 -20.55 5.47 27.41
C THR A 181 -21.73 5.69 28.31
N HIS A 182 -21.56 6.51 29.33
CA HIS A 182 -22.64 6.98 30.21
C HIS A 182 -22.70 8.50 30.18
N SER A 183 -23.85 9.10 30.01
CA SER A 183 -24.02 10.54 30.08
C SER A 183 -25.13 10.94 31.06
N ALA A 184 -24.86 11.88 31.93
CA ALA A 184 -25.86 12.38 32.89
C ALA A 184 -27.04 13.11 32.20
N THR A 185 -26.76 13.75 31.05
CA THR A 185 -27.74 14.52 30.27
C THR A 185 -27.57 14.22 28.79
N ALA A 186 -28.68 14.31 28.04
CA ALA A 186 -28.60 14.22 26.59
C ALA A 186 -27.94 15.48 26.03
N ALA A 187 -26.97 15.28 25.09
CA ALA A 187 -26.24 16.38 24.47
C ALA A 187 -25.79 16.01 23.04
N GLU A 188 -25.73 17.02 22.18
CA GLU A 188 -24.99 16.93 20.94
C GLU A 188 -23.51 17.19 21.24
N VAL A 189 -22.64 16.27 20.81
CA VAL A 189 -21.21 16.31 21.12
C VAL A 189 -20.37 16.13 19.88
N LYS A 190 -19.21 16.78 19.85
CA LYS A 190 -18.18 16.58 18.86
C LYS A 190 -17.14 15.63 19.42
N VAL A 191 -17.06 14.45 18.86
CA VAL A 191 -16.18 13.38 19.29
C VAL A 191 -15.01 13.25 18.32
N THR A 192 -13.80 13.07 18.87
CA THR A 192 -12.61 12.72 18.10
C THR A 192 -12.26 11.27 18.37
N LEU A 193 -12.23 10.47 17.29
CA LEU A 193 -11.81 9.08 17.29
C LEU A 193 -10.45 8.99 16.58
N SER A 194 -9.39 8.59 17.30
CA SER A 194 -8.07 8.34 16.73
C SER A 194 -7.67 6.89 16.91
N TYR A 195 -7.20 6.23 15.84
CA TYR A 195 -6.82 4.81 15.90
C TYR A 195 -5.75 4.45 14.87
N LEU A 196 -4.99 3.41 15.15
CA LEU A 196 -4.07 2.80 14.20
C LEU A 196 -4.81 1.75 13.35
N ALA A 197 -4.46 1.70 12.07
CA ALA A 197 -4.97 0.68 11.15
C ALA A 197 -3.85 0.13 10.26
N GLY A 198 -3.84 -1.19 10.09
CA GLY A 198 -3.02 -1.87 9.08
C GLY A 198 -3.61 -1.75 7.66
N GLY A 199 -2.95 -2.37 6.69
CA GLY A 199 -3.42 -2.36 5.30
C GLY A 199 -3.16 -1.04 4.57
N PHE A 200 -2.25 -0.22 5.06
CA PHE A 200 -1.74 0.97 4.40
C PHE A 200 -0.25 0.86 4.16
N ASP A 201 0.23 1.55 3.15
CA ASP A 201 1.65 1.79 2.95
C ASP A 201 1.85 2.99 2.03
N TRP A 202 3.07 3.52 1.98
CA TRP A 202 3.42 4.54 1.02
C TRP A 202 4.87 4.40 0.54
N SER A 203 5.17 4.94 -0.64
CA SER A 203 6.51 5.03 -1.18
C SER A 203 6.69 6.30 -1.98
N ALA A 204 7.94 6.76 -2.06
CA ALA A 204 8.31 7.79 -3.01
C ALA A 204 8.63 7.18 -4.38
N SER A 205 8.46 7.98 -5.44
CA SER A 205 9.03 7.71 -6.75
C SER A 205 9.48 9.02 -7.38
N TYR A 206 10.61 8.99 -8.09
CA TYR A 206 11.27 10.18 -8.61
C TYR A 206 11.39 10.12 -10.12
N VAL A 207 11.06 11.24 -10.76
CA VAL A 207 11.29 11.48 -12.18
C VAL A 207 12.33 12.59 -12.29
N ALA A 208 13.50 12.24 -12.80
CA ALA A 208 14.57 13.19 -13.07
C ALA A 208 14.66 13.47 -14.57
N THR A 209 14.72 14.73 -14.96
CA THR A 209 14.86 15.13 -16.36
C THR A 209 16.10 15.99 -16.53
N ILE A 210 17.09 15.50 -17.27
CA ILE A 210 18.35 16.23 -17.52
C ILE A 210 18.04 17.46 -18.38
N ALA A 211 18.58 18.62 -18.00
CA ALA A 211 18.45 19.84 -18.79
C ALA A 211 19.15 19.70 -20.16
N PRO A 212 18.70 20.38 -21.20
CA PRO A 212 19.28 20.30 -22.55
C PRO A 212 20.78 20.58 -22.61
N GLY A 213 21.30 21.47 -21.74
CA GLY A 213 22.72 21.81 -21.63
C GLY A 213 23.56 20.82 -20.82
N GLY A 214 22.97 19.81 -20.18
CA GLY A 214 23.64 18.96 -19.22
C GLY A 214 23.99 19.69 -17.91
N GLY A 215 24.64 19.00 -16.96
CA GLY A 215 25.12 19.59 -15.70
C GLY A 215 24.04 19.84 -14.63
N SER A 216 22.77 19.92 -14.99
CA SER A 216 21.64 20.02 -14.07
C SER A 216 20.46 19.19 -14.53
N LEU A 217 19.54 18.91 -13.61
CA LEU A 217 18.31 18.20 -13.88
C LEU A 217 17.14 18.83 -13.09
N ASP A 218 15.94 18.61 -13.54
CA ASP A 218 14.72 18.83 -12.77
C ASP A 218 14.33 17.51 -12.10
N LEU A 219 14.05 17.56 -10.82
CA LEU A 219 13.66 16.42 -9.99
C LEU A 219 12.22 16.58 -9.53
N PHE A 220 11.36 15.69 -9.97
CA PHE A 220 9.98 15.62 -9.55
C PHE A 220 9.77 14.34 -8.72
N GLY A 221 9.18 14.49 -7.54
CA GLY A 221 8.86 13.36 -6.64
C GLY A 221 7.36 13.17 -6.50
N TRP A 222 6.92 11.92 -6.58
CA TRP A 222 5.59 11.47 -6.25
C TRP A 222 5.56 10.76 -4.91
N LEU A 223 4.53 11.02 -4.12
CA LEU A 223 4.12 10.18 -3.01
C LEU A 223 3.01 9.25 -3.51
N THR A 224 3.27 7.95 -3.48
CA THR A 224 2.29 6.92 -3.80
C THR A 224 1.77 6.34 -2.49
N LEU A 225 0.50 6.61 -2.17
CA LEU A 225 -0.24 5.99 -1.09
C LEU A 225 -0.92 4.73 -1.60
N ALA A 226 -0.88 3.65 -0.84
CA ALA A 226 -1.68 2.45 -1.05
C ALA A 226 -2.64 2.24 0.13
N ASN A 227 -3.93 2.04 -0.16
CA ASN A 227 -4.97 1.65 0.77
C ASN A 227 -5.50 0.27 0.35
N GLY A 228 -5.23 -0.76 1.15
CA GLY A 228 -5.74 -2.13 0.95
C GLY A 228 -7.02 -2.44 1.74
N ASN A 229 -7.58 -1.45 2.44
CA ASN A 229 -8.84 -1.62 3.17
C ASN A 229 -10.05 -1.48 2.22
N ALA A 230 -11.16 -2.12 2.56
CA ALA A 230 -12.44 -1.96 1.87
C ALA A 230 -13.11 -0.60 2.19
N GLN A 231 -12.63 0.11 3.22
CA GLN A 231 -13.08 1.45 3.55
C GLN A 231 -12.24 2.51 2.85
N GLY A 232 -12.90 3.53 2.31
CA GLY A 232 -12.29 4.74 1.75
C GLY A 232 -12.90 6.00 2.38
N TRP A 233 -12.27 7.14 2.16
CA TRP A 233 -12.69 8.43 2.70
C TRP A 233 -12.52 9.53 1.65
N SER A 234 -13.40 10.51 1.67
CA SER A 234 -13.32 11.71 0.83
C SER A 234 -12.81 12.91 1.63
N ASN A 235 -12.17 13.85 0.94
CA ASN A 235 -11.66 15.10 1.52
C ASN A 235 -10.70 14.88 2.72
N VAL A 236 -9.82 13.90 2.60
CA VAL A 236 -8.86 13.52 3.66
C VAL A 236 -7.69 14.48 3.70
N GLN A 237 -7.33 14.96 4.89
CA GLN A 237 -6.04 15.59 5.13
C GLN A 237 -4.96 14.51 5.18
N LEU A 238 -4.23 14.34 4.07
CA LEU A 238 -3.22 13.30 3.94
C LEU A 238 -1.85 13.78 4.41
N GLN A 239 -1.18 12.91 5.17
CA GLN A 239 0.20 13.08 5.62
C GLN A 239 0.95 11.74 5.48
N ALA A 240 2.25 11.81 5.21
CA ALA A 240 3.11 10.63 5.15
C ALA A 240 4.33 10.83 6.04
N VAL A 241 4.72 9.79 6.76
CA VAL A 241 5.88 9.81 7.67
C VAL A 241 6.95 8.89 7.13
N ALA A 242 8.13 9.46 6.83
CA ALA A 242 9.35 8.73 6.50
C ALA A 242 10.22 8.52 7.75
N GLY A 243 10.98 7.45 7.74
CA GLY A 243 11.79 6.98 8.85
C GLY A 243 11.29 5.64 9.38
N ARG A 244 11.96 5.10 10.39
CA ARG A 244 11.62 3.82 10.99
C ARG A 244 11.03 4.03 12.38
N ILE A 245 9.81 3.55 12.57
CA ILE A 245 9.17 3.47 13.88
C ILE A 245 9.30 2.04 14.38
N GLN A 246 9.68 1.87 15.64
CA GLN A 246 9.58 0.58 16.29
C GLN A 246 8.12 0.31 16.62
N ARG A 247 7.55 -0.75 16.04
CA ARG A 247 6.17 -1.18 16.26
C ARG A 247 6.16 -2.54 16.93
N GLN A 248 5.40 -2.67 18.01
CA GLN A 248 5.05 -3.98 18.54
C GLN A 248 3.90 -4.57 17.70
N TYR A 249 4.06 -5.80 17.22
CA TYR A 249 3.00 -6.49 16.51
C TYR A 249 1.85 -6.81 17.45
N VAL A 250 0.64 -6.40 17.10
CA VAL A 250 -0.60 -6.80 17.78
C VAL A 250 -1.34 -7.73 16.82
N GLY A 251 -1.60 -8.97 17.28
CA GLY A 251 -2.32 -9.96 16.47
C GLY A 251 -3.69 -9.44 16.02
N GLU A 252 -4.06 -9.73 14.79
CA GLU A 252 -5.37 -9.40 14.23
C GLU A 252 -6.37 -10.52 14.53
N ILE A 253 -7.59 -10.14 14.94
CA ILE A 253 -8.70 -11.08 14.99
C ILE A 253 -9.22 -11.22 13.55
N ALA A 254 -9.10 -12.42 12.97
CA ALA A 254 -9.60 -12.69 11.63
C ALA A 254 -11.10 -12.37 11.53
N ALA A 255 -11.52 -11.70 10.45
CA ALA A 255 -12.94 -11.49 10.13
C ALA A 255 -13.64 -12.84 9.94
N ALA A 256 -14.73 -13.05 10.64
CA ALA A 256 -15.15 -14.37 11.07
C ALA A 256 -16.18 -15.09 10.21
N ALA A 257 -16.65 -14.63 9.08
CA ALA A 257 -17.56 -15.45 8.28
C ALA A 257 -16.77 -16.25 7.23
N GLY A 258 -16.73 -17.58 7.36
CA GLY A 258 -16.19 -18.46 6.32
C GLY A 258 -16.84 -18.19 4.96
N ARG A 259 -16.15 -18.55 3.89
CA ARG A 259 -16.75 -18.50 2.54
C ARG A 259 -17.96 -19.41 2.51
N LEU A 260 -19.07 -18.91 1.96
CA LEU A 260 -20.19 -19.75 1.58
C LEU A 260 -19.79 -20.53 0.32
N GLU A 261 -19.62 -21.84 0.43
CA GLU A 261 -19.37 -22.72 -0.71
C GLU A 261 -20.61 -23.60 -0.95
N LEU A 262 -21.17 -23.51 -2.14
CA LEU A 262 -22.27 -24.35 -2.57
C LEU A 262 -21.78 -25.28 -3.67
N HIS A 263 -21.81 -26.59 -3.38
CA HIS A 263 -21.45 -27.62 -4.35
C HIS A 263 -22.64 -27.96 -5.22
N CYS A 264 -22.52 -27.76 -6.51
CA CYS A 264 -23.57 -27.98 -7.50
C CYS A 264 -23.31 -29.25 -8.29
N PHE A 265 -24.27 -30.16 -8.28
CA PHE A 265 -24.25 -31.37 -9.08
C PHE A 265 -25.28 -31.30 -10.20
N PRO A 266 -25.01 -31.80 -11.42
CA PRO A 266 -26.00 -31.88 -12.48
C PRO A 266 -27.22 -32.71 -12.05
N LEU A 267 -28.43 -32.28 -12.44
CA LEU A 267 -29.65 -33.02 -12.16
C LEU A 267 -29.58 -34.44 -12.81
N GLY A 268 -29.85 -35.44 -12.00
CA GLY A 268 -29.87 -36.84 -12.47
C GLY A 268 -28.54 -37.59 -12.34
N THR A 269 -27.49 -36.95 -11.81
CA THR A 269 -26.22 -37.61 -11.48
C THR A 269 -26.09 -37.80 -9.98
N THR A 270 -25.51 -38.91 -9.55
CA THR A 270 -25.03 -39.12 -8.20
C THR A 270 -23.57 -38.76 -8.13
N THR A 271 -23.03 -38.44 -6.94
CA THR A 271 -21.62 -38.11 -6.77
C THR A 271 -20.64 -39.17 -7.20
N SER A 272 -21.10 -40.46 -7.28
CA SER A 272 -20.32 -41.61 -7.75
C SER A 272 -20.17 -41.67 -9.29
N ASP A 273 -21.04 -40.98 -10.02
CA ASP A 273 -21.06 -40.99 -11.50
C ASP A 273 -20.32 -39.79 -12.11
N LEU A 274 -19.79 -38.87 -11.25
CA LEU A 274 -19.02 -37.74 -11.73
C LEU A 274 -17.61 -38.19 -12.10
N PRO A 275 -17.13 -37.89 -13.32
CA PRO A 275 -15.74 -38.13 -13.65
C PRO A 275 -14.88 -37.31 -12.72
N THR A 276 -13.81 -37.90 -12.19
CA THR A 276 -12.81 -37.18 -11.39
C THR A 276 -12.24 -36.06 -12.26
N ILE A 277 -12.61 -34.82 -12.00
CA ILE A 277 -12.04 -33.66 -12.70
C ILE A 277 -10.63 -33.54 -12.15
N GLU A 278 -9.64 -34.03 -12.89
CA GLU A 278 -8.25 -33.71 -12.60
C GLU A 278 -8.10 -32.18 -12.67
N PRO A 279 -7.40 -31.56 -11.70
CA PRO A 279 -7.18 -30.12 -11.77
C PRO A 279 -6.49 -29.81 -13.10
N TYR A 280 -7.12 -28.96 -13.88
CA TYR A 280 -6.62 -28.48 -15.18
C TYR A 280 -5.18 -27.98 -15.02
N LYS A 281 -4.21 -28.75 -15.45
CA LYS A 281 -2.83 -28.33 -15.59
C LYS A 281 -2.81 -27.33 -16.73
N ARG A 282 -2.76 -26.06 -16.38
CA ARG A 282 -2.52 -24.97 -17.32
C ARG A 282 -1.25 -25.28 -18.10
N LYS A 283 -1.40 -25.66 -19.35
CA LYS A 283 -0.29 -25.65 -20.30
C LYS A 283 0.03 -24.16 -20.56
N ASP A 284 1.19 -23.73 -20.12
CA ASP A 284 1.75 -22.43 -20.43
C ASP A 284 2.12 -22.33 -21.90
N ASN A 285 1.18 -22.27 -22.81
CA ASN A 285 1.43 -21.97 -24.23
C ASN A 285 0.12 -21.93 -25.03
N ASP A 286 -0.82 -21.08 -24.65
CA ASP A 286 -1.82 -20.57 -25.60
C ASP A 286 -2.17 -19.13 -25.15
N ALA A 287 -1.51 -18.17 -25.78
CA ALA A 287 -1.95 -16.81 -25.80
C ALA A 287 -3.20 -16.73 -26.69
N ASP A 288 -4.37 -16.92 -26.11
CA ASP A 288 -5.63 -16.64 -26.79
C ASP A 288 -5.72 -15.13 -27.01
N GLU A 289 -5.49 -14.77 -28.27
CA GLU A 289 -5.73 -13.45 -28.83
C GLU A 289 -7.23 -13.14 -28.69
N ILE A 290 -7.59 -12.23 -27.78
CA ILE A 290 -8.95 -11.72 -27.66
C ILE A 290 -9.18 -10.76 -28.83
N VAL A 291 -9.76 -11.24 -29.92
CA VAL A 291 -10.22 -10.43 -31.04
C VAL A 291 -11.50 -9.71 -30.60
N VAL A 292 -11.36 -8.43 -30.24
CA VAL A 292 -12.51 -7.54 -29.99
C VAL A 292 -13.08 -7.07 -31.32
N THR A 293 -14.05 -7.79 -31.87
CA THR A 293 -14.84 -7.34 -33.02
C THR A 293 -16.03 -6.51 -32.55
N GLY A 294 -15.88 -5.20 -32.52
CA GLY A 294 -16.94 -4.27 -32.11
C GLY A 294 -16.67 -2.82 -32.45
N ALA A 295 -16.34 -2.52 -33.70
CA ALA A 295 -16.28 -1.15 -34.15
C ALA A 295 -17.72 -0.63 -34.41
N ARG A 296 -18.33 0.03 -33.43
CA ARG A 296 -19.47 0.93 -33.68
C ARG A 296 -18.95 2.20 -34.36
N ARG A 297 -19.31 2.37 -35.63
CA ARG A 297 -19.09 3.62 -36.34
C ARG A 297 -20.00 4.69 -35.71
N PHE A 298 -19.41 5.63 -34.98
CA PHE A 298 -20.08 6.87 -34.62
C PHE A 298 -19.99 7.82 -35.81
N ALA A 299 -21.14 8.35 -36.23
CA ALA A 299 -21.20 9.44 -37.18
C ALA A 299 -20.56 10.70 -36.55
N PRO A 300 -19.80 11.50 -37.30
CA PRO A 300 -19.22 12.71 -36.74
C PRO A 300 -20.31 13.76 -36.52
N MET A 301 -20.64 14.02 -35.26
CA MET A 301 -21.31 15.27 -34.90
C MET A 301 -20.28 16.39 -34.95
N ALA A 302 -20.57 17.41 -35.76
CA ALA A 302 -19.79 18.63 -35.77
C ALA A 302 -19.96 19.37 -34.45
N PHE A 303 -18.99 19.25 -33.57
CA PHE A 303 -18.90 20.11 -32.40
C PHE A 303 -18.33 21.46 -32.81
N MET A 304 -19.08 22.53 -32.55
CA MET A 304 -18.53 23.88 -32.56
C MET A 304 -17.43 23.92 -31.47
N VAL A 305 -16.19 24.05 -31.93
CA VAL A 305 -15.04 24.20 -31.04
C VAL A 305 -15.13 25.58 -30.39
N ALA A 306 -15.61 25.67 -29.17
CA ALA A 306 -15.37 26.81 -28.31
C ALA A 306 -13.85 26.93 -28.09
N ALA A 307 -13.32 28.15 -28.14
CA ALA A 307 -11.90 28.40 -27.88
C ALA A 307 -11.51 27.76 -26.56
N PRO A 308 -10.37 27.02 -26.49
CA PRO A 308 -9.95 26.39 -25.27
C PRO A 308 -9.76 27.45 -24.17
N ALA A 309 -10.39 27.22 -23.01
CA ALA A 309 -10.12 28.02 -21.82
C ALA A 309 -8.61 27.98 -21.52
N PRO A 310 -8.00 29.05 -21.00
CA PRO A 310 -6.60 29.02 -20.60
C PRO A 310 -6.42 27.89 -19.59
N PRO A 311 -5.28 27.14 -19.66
CA PRO A 311 -5.03 26.06 -18.72
C PRO A 311 -5.07 26.60 -17.29
N PRO A 312 -5.63 25.86 -16.33
CA PRO A 312 -5.61 26.27 -14.93
C PRO A 312 -4.15 26.50 -14.49
N PRO A 313 -3.90 27.43 -13.56
CA PRO A 313 -2.56 27.65 -13.03
C PRO A 313 -2.03 26.34 -12.45
N PRO A 314 -0.72 26.05 -12.56
CA PRO A 314 -0.13 24.86 -11.95
C PRO A 314 -0.39 24.87 -10.43
N PRO A 315 -0.67 23.70 -9.83
CA PRO A 315 -0.85 23.60 -8.39
C PRO A 315 0.40 24.15 -7.66
N PRO A 316 0.22 24.76 -6.48
CA PRO A 316 1.36 25.23 -5.69
C PRO A 316 2.32 24.08 -5.37
N PRO A 317 3.64 24.33 -5.29
CA PRO A 317 4.60 23.32 -4.90
C PRO A 317 4.26 22.78 -3.50
N PRO A 318 4.48 21.47 -3.23
CA PRO A 318 4.24 20.91 -1.91
C PRO A 318 5.14 21.60 -0.87
N PRO A 319 4.66 21.77 0.39
CA PRO A 319 5.45 22.36 1.44
C PRO A 319 6.67 21.48 1.78
N PRO A 320 7.76 22.08 2.30
CA PRO A 320 8.91 21.31 2.75
C PRO A 320 8.52 20.36 3.88
N PRO A 321 9.20 19.20 3.99
CA PRO A 321 8.95 18.24 5.07
C PRO A 321 9.27 18.83 6.44
N GLU A 322 8.45 18.50 7.44
CA GLU A 322 8.59 18.91 8.82
C GLU A 322 9.35 17.84 9.63
N ASP A 323 10.05 18.27 10.67
CA ASP A 323 10.73 17.38 11.61
C ASP A 323 9.74 16.85 12.65
N LEU A 324 9.70 15.52 12.78
CA LEU A 324 8.96 14.81 13.82
C LEU A 324 9.95 13.92 14.61
N GLY A 325 10.79 14.54 15.44
CA GLY A 325 11.95 13.89 16.02
C GLY A 325 12.93 13.45 14.90
N ASP A 326 13.30 12.16 14.90
CA ASP A 326 14.14 11.59 13.83
C ASP A 326 13.37 11.23 12.56
N LEU A 327 12.05 11.41 12.57
CA LEU A 327 11.19 11.15 11.42
C LEU A 327 10.96 12.42 10.61
N LYS A 328 10.50 12.26 9.37
CA LYS A 328 10.13 13.38 8.50
C LYS A 328 8.66 13.25 8.11
N LEU A 329 7.92 14.32 8.35
CA LEU A 329 6.51 14.43 8.04
C LEU A 329 6.32 15.21 6.73
N TYR A 330 5.67 14.59 5.76
CA TYR A 330 5.30 15.19 4.47
C TYR A 330 3.80 15.45 4.48
N ARG A 331 3.40 16.72 4.33
CA ARG A 331 1.98 17.11 4.27
C ARG A 331 1.56 17.29 2.82
N VAL A 332 0.41 16.74 2.48
CA VAL A 332 -0.25 17.05 1.21
C VAL A 332 -1.06 18.32 1.42
N PRO A 333 -0.81 19.40 0.63
CA PRO A 333 -1.42 20.71 0.92
C PRO A 333 -2.93 20.72 0.76
N GLU A 334 -3.45 19.96 -0.19
CA GLU A 334 -4.89 19.86 -0.46
C GLU A 334 -5.45 18.55 0.08
N THR A 335 -6.74 18.56 0.41
CA THR A 335 -7.44 17.33 0.76
C THR A 335 -7.57 16.42 -0.45
N VAL A 336 -7.52 15.12 -0.22
CA VAL A 336 -7.59 14.10 -1.27
C VAL A 336 -8.63 13.03 -0.93
N ASP A 337 -9.19 12.41 -1.95
CA ASP A 337 -10.00 11.21 -1.76
C ASP A 337 -9.08 9.99 -1.69
N VAL A 338 -9.30 9.12 -0.74
CA VAL A 338 -8.60 7.84 -0.57
C VAL A 338 -9.62 6.73 -0.77
N SER A 339 -9.61 6.12 -1.96
CA SER A 339 -10.57 5.07 -2.31
C SER A 339 -10.17 3.71 -1.72
N PRO A 340 -11.13 2.78 -1.56
CA PRO A 340 -10.85 1.41 -1.15
C PRO A 340 -10.00 0.68 -2.19
N ASN A 341 -9.06 -0.17 -1.74
CA ASN A 341 -8.21 -1.00 -2.61
C ASN A 341 -7.56 -0.24 -3.77
N GLU A 342 -7.09 0.98 -3.50
CA GLU A 342 -6.54 1.90 -4.50
C GLU A 342 -5.13 2.36 -4.16
N GLN A 343 -4.40 2.76 -5.21
CA GLN A 343 -3.20 3.57 -5.10
C GLN A 343 -3.47 4.99 -5.57
N LYS A 344 -3.05 5.96 -4.78
CA LYS A 344 -3.11 7.38 -5.12
C LYS A 344 -1.71 7.97 -5.19
N GLN A 345 -1.48 8.77 -6.21
CA GLN A 345 -0.24 9.53 -6.35
C GLN A 345 -0.51 11.02 -6.17
N VAL A 346 0.28 11.66 -5.32
CA VAL A 346 0.27 13.10 -5.10
C VAL A 346 1.69 13.65 -5.21
N ALA A 347 1.84 14.92 -5.56
CA ALA A 347 3.16 15.56 -5.63
C ALA A 347 3.82 15.56 -4.25
N LEU A 348 5.08 15.09 -4.20
CA LEU A 348 5.90 15.04 -2.99
C LEU A 348 6.92 16.18 -2.96
N LEU A 349 7.56 16.45 -4.09
CA LEU A 349 8.52 17.52 -4.27
C LEU A 349 8.64 17.93 -5.74
N VAL A 350 9.04 19.18 -5.95
CA VAL A 350 9.37 19.74 -7.28
C VAL A 350 10.61 20.60 -7.13
N GLU A 351 11.75 20.12 -7.62
CA GLU A 351 13.01 20.83 -7.55
C GLU A 351 13.58 21.06 -8.95
N HIS A 352 14.01 22.28 -9.21
CA HIS A 352 14.50 22.69 -10.52
C HIS A 352 16.01 22.98 -10.47
N ARG A 353 16.68 22.70 -11.58
CA ARG A 353 18.11 23.00 -11.79
C ARG A 353 19.00 22.37 -10.70
N VAL A 354 18.68 21.17 -10.25
CA VAL A 354 19.52 20.41 -9.32
C VAL A 354 20.81 20.05 -10.02
N SER A 355 21.95 20.48 -9.48
CA SER A 355 23.25 20.17 -10.05
C SER A 355 23.65 18.73 -9.79
N PHE A 356 24.32 18.11 -10.74
CA PHE A 356 24.83 16.75 -10.61
C PHE A 356 26.21 16.57 -11.21
N GLU A 357 26.90 15.56 -10.74
CA GLU A 357 28.15 15.04 -11.34
C GLU A 357 27.88 13.64 -11.91
N LYS A 358 28.24 13.42 -13.18
CA LYS A 358 28.18 12.10 -13.80
C LYS A 358 29.39 11.29 -13.38
N VAL A 359 29.18 10.14 -12.75
CA VAL A 359 30.23 9.23 -12.28
C VAL A 359 30.00 7.83 -12.86
N TYR A 360 31.12 7.14 -13.15
CA TYR A 360 31.10 5.75 -13.59
C TYR A 360 31.47 4.87 -12.41
N ARG A 361 30.65 3.88 -12.07
CA ARG A 361 30.79 3.11 -10.84
C ARG A 361 30.95 1.64 -11.10
N PHE A 362 31.86 1.04 -10.34
CA PHE A 362 32.02 -0.39 -10.24
C PHE A 362 31.85 -0.85 -8.79
N HIS A 363 31.42 -2.08 -8.62
CA HIS A 363 31.49 -2.79 -7.36
C HIS A 363 32.22 -4.09 -7.58
N LEU A 364 33.45 -4.19 -7.12
CA LEU A 364 34.31 -5.34 -7.26
C LEU A 364 34.49 -6.01 -5.90
N TYR A 365 34.33 -7.32 -5.89
CA TYR A 365 34.57 -8.10 -4.68
C TYR A 365 36.01 -8.63 -4.69
N PRO A 366 36.76 -8.46 -3.60
CA PRO A 366 38.20 -8.86 -3.57
C PRO A 366 38.45 -10.36 -3.74
N TRP A 367 37.44 -11.19 -3.62
CA TRP A 367 37.52 -12.65 -3.75
C TRP A 367 37.05 -13.18 -5.12
N THR A 368 36.67 -12.32 -6.05
CA THR A 368 36.13 -12.71 -7.35
C THR A 368 36.88 -11.99 -8.47
N ALA A 369 37.42 -12.75 -9.42
CA ALA A 369 37.98 -12.15 -10.63
C ALA A 369 36.86 -11.51 -11.47
N ALA A 370 37.19 -10.42 -12.15
CA ALA A 370 36.28 -9.71 -13.05
C ALA A 370 36.96 -9.55 -14.42
N ASN A 371 36.20 -9.75 -15.49
CA ASN A 371 36.71 -9.62 -16.86
C ASN A 371 35.69 -8.81 -17.67
N GLY A 372 36.11 -7.60 -18.09
CA GLY A 372 35.33 -6.74 -18.94
C GLY A 372 33.95 -6.31 -18.33
N VAL A 373 33.90 -6.14 -17.02
CA VAL A 373 32.66 -5.68 -16.33
C VAL A 373 32.39 -4.25 -16.73
N PRO A 374 31.19 -3.94 -17.27
CA PRO A 374 30.81 -2.58 -17.66
C PRO A 374 30.45 -1.70 -16.45
N ALA A 375 30.84 -0.41 -16.52
CA ALA A 375 30.51 0.57 -15.47
C ALA A 375 29.01 0.87 -15.39
N THR A 376 28.47 0.98 -14.20
CA THR A 376 27.17 1.63 -13.98
C THR A 376 27.35 3.15 -14.03
N ILE A 377 26.59 3.82 -14.88
CA ILE A 377 26.56 5.28 -14.94
C ILE A 377 25.59 5.77 -13.87
N ALA A 378 26.05 6.66 -13.00
CA ALA A 378 25.23 7.31 -12.00
C ALA A 378 25.39 8.83 -12.05
N LEU A 379 24.31 9.54 -11.74
CA LEU A 379 24.32 10.97 -11.47
C LEU A 379 24.35 11.15 -9.97
N ARG A 380 25.42 11.76 -9.48
CA ARG A 380 25.62 12.09 -8.08
C ARG A 380 25.15 13.50 -7.82
N LEU A 381 24.17 13.65 -6.91
CA LEU A 381 23.61 14.93 -6.50
C LEU A 381 24.07 15.24 -5.07
N ASP A 382 24.46 16.46 -4.82
CA ASP A 382 24.68 16.95 -3.48
C ASP A 382 23.33 17.43 -2.91
N ASN A 383 22.84 16.80 -1.85
CA ASN A 383 21.59 17.15 -1.23
C ASN A 383 21.74 18.40 -0.34
N GLN A 384 22.11 19.53 -0.95
CA GLN A 384 22.31 20.84 -0.32
C GLN A 384 21.56 21.92 -1.08
N GLU A 385 21.10 22.95 -0.38
CA GLU A 385 20.36 24.08 -0.97
C GLU A 385 21.15 24.80 -2.09
N LYS A 386 22.46 24.98 -1.90
CA LYS A 386 23.34 25.58 -2.92
C LYS A 386 23.43 24.76 -4.21
N ALA A 387 23.09 23.46 -4.17
CA ALA A 387 23.06 22.57 -5.30
C ALA A 387 21.64 22.41 -5.91
N GLY A 388 20.67 23.17 -5.41
CA GLY A 388 19.28 23.15 -5.87
C GLY A 388 18.43 22.02 -5.26
N LEU A 389 18.83 21.49 -4.08
CA LEU A 389 18.11 20.43 -3.37
C LEU A 389 18.01 20.80 -1.88
N GLY A 390 18.57 20.07 -0.94
CA GLY A 390 18.61 20.48 0.47
C GLY A 390 17.41 20.04 1.30
N ILE A 391 16.75 18.98 0.89
CA ILE A 391 15.59 18.39 1.55
C ILE A 391 15.80 16.87 1.78
N PRO A 392 15.21 16.28 2.82
CA PRO A 392 15.24 14.83 2.99
C PRO A 392 14.53 14.15 1.82
N LEU A 393 15.13 13.09 1.29
CA LEU A 393 14.57 12.31 0.18
C LEU A 393 14.26 10.90 0.69
N PRO A 394 12.97 10.50 0.79
CA PRO A 394 12.60 9.13 1.15
C PRO A 394 13.05 8.12 0.10
N ALA A 395 13.31 6.88 0.53
CA ALA A 395 13.59 5.79 -0.38
C ALA A 395 12.47 5.57 -1.39
N GLY A 396 12.84 5.37 -2.66
CA GLY A 396 11.86 5.20 -3.73
C GLY A 396 12.48 4.80 -5.07
N SER A 397 11.60 4.48 -6.04
CA SER A 397 12.03 4.21 -7.41
C SER A 397 12.42 5.49 -8.13
N THR A 398 13.34 5.38 -9.09
CA THR A 398 13.80 6.52 -9.89
C THR A 398 13.70 6.22 -11.38
N SER A 399 13.31 7.23 -12.17
CA SER A 399 13.33 7.19 -13.62
C SER A 399 14.06 8.43 -14.13
N LEU A 400 15.11 8.23 -14.92
CA LEU A 400 15.94 9.29 -15.46
C LEU A 400 15.67 9.47 -16.95
N TYR A 401 15.35 10.70 -17.34
CA TYR A 401 15.04 11.07 -18.71
C TYR A 401 15.99 12.15 -19.25
N GLN A 402 16.18 12.14 -20.56
CA GLN A 402 16.85 13.21 -21.30
C GLN A 402 16.01 13.60 -22.52
N PRO A 403 15.65 14.87 -22.70
CA PRO A 403 14.97 15.33 -23.90
C PRO A 403 15.96 15.38 -25.08
N ARG A 404 15.54 14.90 -26.25
CA ARG A 404 16.25 14.98 -27.53
C ARG A 404 15.24 15.25 -28.63
N ASN A 405 15.46 16.32 -29.42
CA ASN A 405 14.59 16.68 -30.54
C ASN A 405 13.09 16.73 -30.17
N GLY A 406 12.75 17.31 -29.02
CA GLY A 406 11.37 17.39 -28.53
C GLY A 406 10.81 16.09 -27.93
N THR A 407 11.52 14.98 -27.99
CA THR A 407 11.12 13.69 -27.40
C THR A 407 11.85 13.44 -26.10
N ARG A 408 11.13 12.95 -25.08
CA ARG A 408 11.71 12.52 -23.81
C ARG A 408 12.15 11.07 -23.90
N LEU A 409 13.45 10.81 -23.77
CA LEU A 409 14.07 9.48 -23.84
C LEU A 409 14.42 9.00 -22.44
N LEU A 410 14.07 7.76 -22.12
CA LEU A 410 14.46 7.12 -20.88
C LEU A 410 15.95 6.72 -20.93
N LEU A 411 16.75 7.18 -19.99
CA LEU A 411 18.16 6.79 -19.85
C LEU A 411 18.36 5.63 -18.89
N GLY A 412 17.51 5.50 -17.88
CA GLY A 412 17.58 4.41 -16.92
C GLY A 412 16.54 4.51 -15.82
N THR A 413 16.39 3.41 -15.11
CA THR A 413 15.58 3.29 -13.92
C THR A 413 16.43 2.73 -12.78
N GLY A 414 16.07 3.05 -11.54
CA GLY A 414 16.80 2.56 -10.39
C GLY A 414 16.02 2.83 -9.09
N THR A 415 16.76 2.82 -7.99
CA THR A 415 16.22 3.13 -6.67
C THR A 415 17.08 4.17 -5.99
N LEU A 416 16.45 5.10 -5.29
CA LEU A 416 17.08 6.02 -4.36
C LEU A 416 16.84 5.49 -2.93
N GLY A 417 17.89 5.44 -2.13
CA GLY A 417 17.77 5.14 -0.70
C GLY A 417 17.37 6.36 0.11
N ASP A 418 16.89 6.15 1.35
CA ASP A 418 16.67 7.25 2.28
C ASP A 418 17.93 8.12 2.36
N THR A 419 17.80 9.39 2.01
CA THR A 419 18.92 10.34 1.90
C THR A 419 18.61 11.59 2.72
N ALA A 420 19.39 11.83 3.77
CA ALA A 420 19.24 13.00 4.60
C ALA A 420 19.73 14.27 3.90
N LYS A 421 19.26 15.44 4.36
CA LYS A 421 19.81 16.73 3.95
C LYS A 421 21.33 16.75 4.23
N GLY A 422 22.12 17.17 3.25
CA GLY A 422 23.59 17.19 3.31
C GLY A 422 24.27 15.93 2.83
N GLU A 423 23.56 14.80 2.67
CA GLU A 423 24.09 13.57 2.09
C GLU A 423 24.15 13.64 0.55
N LYS A 424 24.78 12.63 -0.06
CA LYS A 424 24.83 12.49 -1.52
C LYS A 424 23.79 11.51 -2.01
N ALA A 425 22.89 11.97 -2.86
CA ALA A 425 21.96 11.12 -3.58
C ALA A 425 22.59 10.62 -4.90
N ARG A 426 22.15 9.44 -5.38
CA ARG A 426 22.62 8.87 -6.63
C ARG A 426 21.45 8.35 -7.46
N LEU A 427 21.39 8.79 -8.71
CA LEU A 427 20.40 8.33 -9.69
C LEU A 427 21.11 7.46 -10.74
N THR A 428 20.64 6.24 -10.95
CA THR A 428 21.21 5.33 -11.96
C THR A 428 20.78 5.77 -13.37
N ALA A 429 21.75 5.89 -14.28
CA ALA A 429 21.56 6.29 -15.68
C ALA A 429 21.83 5.14 -16.68
N GLY A 430 21.94 3.90 -16.21
CA GLY A 430 22.23 2.74 -17.05
C GLY A 430 23.66 2.25 -16.96
N VAL A 431 24.11 1.54 -17.99
CA VAL A 431 25.42 0.87 -18.03
C VAL A 431 26.23 1.39 -19.22
N SER A 432 27.52 1.59 -19.02
CA SER A 432 28.43 2.04 -20.08
C SER A 432 29.24 0.86 -20.65
N PRO A 433 29.07 0.50 -21.92
CA PRO A 433 29.89 -0.52 -22.54
C PRO A 433 31.32 0.00 -22.91
N GLN A 434 31.57 1.29 -22.75
CA GLN A 434 32.85 1.92 -23.11
C GLN A 434 33.81 2.11 -21.92
N VAL A 435 33.33 1.90 -20.71
CA VAL A 435 34.13 1.97 -19.50
C VAL A 435 34.05 0.61 -18.83
N LEU A 436 35.16 -0.13 -18.84
CA LEU A 436 35.19 -1.50 -18.38
C LEU A 436 36.21 -1.66 -17.25
N ALA A 437 35.96 -2.62 -16.38
CA ALA A 437 36.90 -3.04 -15.34
C ALA A 437 37.27 -4.51 -15.49
N GLU A 438 38.54 -4.80 -15.24
CA GLU A 438 39.12 -6.14 -15.07
C GLU A 438 39.73 -6.24 -13.69
N GLN A 439 39.61 -7.39 -13.05
CA GLN A 439 40.27 -7.68 -11.77
C GLN A 439 40.88 -9.06 -11.80
N THR A 440 42.21 -9.14 -11.57
CA THR A 440 42.90 -10.39 -11.37
C THR A 440 43.26 -10.59 -9.91
N LEU A 441 43.43 -11.84 -9.52
CA LEU A 441 43.73 -12.27 -8.15
C LEU A 441 45.08 -13.01 -8.11
N ASP A 442 45.98 -12.58 -7.21
CA ASP A 442 47.23 -13.28 -6.94
C ASP A 442 47.45 -13.34 -5.42
N GLY A 443 47.23 -14.51 -4.84
CA GLY A 443 47.26 -14.67 -3.38
C GLY A 443 46.35 -13.66 -2.66
N ARG A 444 46.97 -12.73 -1.91
CA ARG A 444 46.27 -11.60 -1.27
C ARG A 444 46.26 -10.35 -2.13
N ALA A 445 47.09 -10.26 -3.13
CA ALA A 445 47.15 -9.12 -4.02
C ALA A 445 45.99 -9.13 -5.05
N ARG A 446 45.55 -7.96 -5.42
CA ARG A 446 44.50 -7.70 -6.41
C ARG A 446 45.01 -6.65 -7.37
N HIS A 447 44.86 -6.91 -8.64
CA HIS A 447 45.15 -5.94 -9.67
C HIS A 447 43.87 -5.58 -10.42
N VAL A 448 43.50 -4.30 -10.38
CA VAL A 448 42.32 -3.75 -11.09
C VAL A 448 42.83 -2.90 -12.24
N THR A 449 42.34 -3.18 -13.44
CA THR A 449 42.56 -2.34 -14.63
C THR A 449 41.22 -1.76 -15.09
N LEU A 450 41.15 -0.44 -15.23
CA LEU A 450 40.03 0.30 -15.82
C LEU A 450 40.43 0.73 -17.23
N THR A 451 39.51 0.56 -18.18
CA THR A 451 39.64 1.06 -19.55
C THR A 451 38.52 2.01 -19.90
N ASN A 452 38.84 3.07 -20.65
CA ASN A 452 37.89 4.08 -21.11
C ASN A 452 38.06 4.28 -22.61
N ALA A 453 37.07 3.83 -23.39
CA ALA A 453 37.01 4.02 -24.83
C ALA A 453 36.30 5.32 -25.24
N ASN A 454 35.87 6.16 -24.30
CA ASN A 454 35.29 7.47 -24.64
C ASN A 454 36.41 8.44 -25.04
N PRO A 455 36.11 9.41 -25.95
CA PRO A 455 37.04 10.45 -26.39
C PRO A 455 37.25 11.57 -25.35
N PHE A 456 36.74 11.41 -24.13
CA PHE A 456 36.87 12.33 -23.01
C PHE A 456 37.20 11.60 -21.71
N PRO A 457 37.85 12.26 -20.76
CA PRO A 457 38.17 11.65 -19.46
C PRO A 457 36.86 11.42 -18.66
N VAL A 458 36.87 10.35 -17.84
CA VAL A 458 35.69 9.95 -17.03
C VAL A 458 36.08 9.79 -15.55
N PRO A 459 35.32 10.36 -14.61
CA PRO A 459 35.49 10.10 -13.19
C PRO A 459 34.90 8.73 -12.85
N VAL A 460 35.70 7.89 -12.21
CA VAL A 460 35.34 6.52 -11.84
C VAL A 460 35.44 6.33 -10.34
N GLU A 461 34.48 5.60 -9.79
CA GLU A 461 34.45 5.11 -8.41
C GLU A 461 34.40 3.57 -8.43
N VAL A 462 35.38 2.91 -7.82
CA VAL A 462 35.42 1.45 -7.68
C VAL A 462 35.27 1.11 -6.21
N ALA A 463 34.11 0.62 -5.80
CA ALA A 463 33.87 0.09 -4.46
C ALA A 463 34.53 -1.30 -4.34
N LEU A 464 35.36 -1.49 -3.33
CA LEU A 464 36.17 -2.71 -3.11
C LEU A 464 35.53 -3.53 -1.97
N GLY A 465 34.64 -4.46 -2.33
CA GLY A 465 33.95 -5.29 -1.35
C GLY A 465 32.74 -4.64 -0.75
N SER A 466 32.33 -5.09 0.43
CA SER A 466 31.21 -4.60 1.22
C SER A 466 31.70 -3.67 2.35
N PRO A 467 30.81 -2.93 3.01
CA PRO A 467 31.17 -2.14 4.19
C PRO A 467 31.94 -2.99 5.22
N GLY A 468 33.12 -2.46 5.63
CA GLY A 468 34.01 -3.15 6.57
C GLY A 468 34.92 -4.23 5.96
N THR A 469 34.94 -4.41 4.62
CA THR A 469 35.93 -5.28 3.97
C THR A 469 37.31 -4.71 4.19
N PRO A 470 38.28 -5.47 4.79
CA PRO A 470 39.60 -4.97 5.11
C PRO A 470 40.49 -5.01 3.86
N VAL A 471 40.63 -3.88 3.20
CA VAL A 471 41.50 -3.70 2.03
C VAL A 471 42.45 -2.52 2.21
N GLU A 472 43.61 -2.61 1.67
CA GLU A 472 44.63 -1.56 1.68
C GLU A 472 45.19 -1.36 0.25
N GLY A 473 45.26 -0.11 -0.17
CA GLY A 473 45.86 0.24 -1.46
C GLY A 473 47.38 0.14 -1.43
N ASP A 474 47.96 -0.52 -2.42
CA ASP A 474 49.40 -0.63 -2.55
C ASP A 474 49.99 0.63 -3.21
N ASN A 475 51.31 0.86 -3.01
CA ASN A 475 52.06 1.94 -3.65
C ASN A 475 51.51 3.38 -3.47
N GLY A 476 50.92 3.68 -2.32
CA GLY A 476 50.40 5.02 -2.01
C GLY A 476 49.09 5.38 -2.72
N SER A 477 48.39 4.42 -3.29
CA SER A 477 47.04 4.59 -3.82
C SER A 477 46.07 4.98 -2.71
N SER A 478 45.51 6.18 -2.78
CA SER A 478 44.55 6.65 -1.75
C SER A 478 43.16 6.06 -1.99
N LEU A 479 42.73 5.18 -1.08
CA LEU A 479 41.33 4.77 -0.98
C LEU A 479 40.57 5.79 -0.12
N VAL A 480 39.31 5.98 -0.44
CA VAL A 480 38.42 6.83 0.33
C VAL A 480 37.20 6.00 0.78
N GLN A 481 36.73 6.24 1.98
CA GLN A 481 35.55 5.54 2.45
C GLN A 481 34.26 6.22 1.93
N ILE A 482 33.46 5.47 1.18
CA ILE A 482 32.16 5.92 0.67
C ILE A 482 31.10 4.90 1.09
N ASP A 483 30.10 5.36 1.81
CA ASP A 483 29.03 4.51 2.37
C ASP A 483 29.59 3.30 3.18
N GLY A 484 30.68 3.51 3.91
CA GLY A 484 31.34 2.49 4.72
C GLY A 484 32.19 1.49 3.93
N THR A 485 32.34 1.68 2.62
CA THR A 485 33.12 0.81 1.73
C THR A 485 34.38 1.55 1.23
N GLU A 486 35.52 0.90 1.30
CA GLU A 486 36.75 1.40 0.71
C GLU A 486 36.60 1.53 -0.81
N THR A 487 36.81 2.72 -1.33
CA THR A 487 36.50 3.07 -2.71
C THR A 487 37.70 3.76 -3.36
N TRP A 488 38.16 3.23 -4.50
CA TRP A 488 39.12 3.90 -5.33
C TRP A 488 38.45 4.94 -6.21
N ARG A 489 38.92 6.19 -6.13
CA ARG A 489 38.46 7.28 -6.98
C ARG A 489 39.57 7.71 -7.92
N VAL A 490 39.26 7.68 -9.22
CA VAL A 490 40.24 8.01 -10.25
C VAL A 490 39.56 8.66 -11.45
N THR A 491 40.29 9.51 -12.16
CA THR A 491 39.85 9.98 -13.49
C THR A 491 40.59 9.16 -14.53
N VAL A 492 39.85 8.35 -15.31
CA VAL A 492 40.44 7.57 -16.40
C VAL A 492 40.53 8.45 -17.65
N PRO A 493 41.75 8.59 -18.25
CA PRO A 493 41.95 9.45 -19.42
C PRO A 493 41.07 9.05 -20.63
N ALA A 494 40.86 9.99 -21.56
CA ALA A 494 40.26 9.69 -22.85
C ALA A 494 41.02 8.61 -23.60
N ASN A 495 40.31 7.60 -24.13
CA ASN A 495 40.90 6.45 -24.84
C ASN A 495 42.08 5.83 -24.06
N GLY A 496 41.99 5.79 -22.74
CA GLY A 496 43.09 5.39 -21.87
C GLY A 496 42.71 4.39 -20.78
N SER A 497 43.62 4.16 -19.87
CA SER A 497 43.44 3.23 -18.76
C SER A 497 43.96 3.80 -17.45
N ALA A 498 43.56 3.19 -16.34
CA ALA A 498 44.09 3.39 -15.01
C ALA A 498 44.17 2.05 -14.27
N ALA A 499 45.15 1.89 -13.39
CA ALA A 499 45.32 0.66 -12.63
C ALA A 499 45.44 0.93 -11.14
N LEU A 500 44.99 -0.03 -10.35
CA LEU A 500 45.10 -0.07 -8.90
C LEU A 500 45.59 -1.44 -8.47
N ASP A 501 46.69 -1.44 -7.67
CA ASP A 501 47.06 -2.60 -6.89
C ASP A 501 46.58 -2.41 -5.45
N TYR A 502 45.98 -3.45 -4.88
CA TYR A 502 45.52 -3.46 -3.50
C TYR A 502 45.57 -4.86 -2.89
N SER A 503 45.61 -4.94 -1.59
CA SER A 503 45.70 -6.21 -0.88
C SER A 503 44.59 -6.34 0.19
N LEU A 504 44.27 -7.61 0.50
CA LEU A 504 43.41 -7.94 1.65
C LEU A 504 44.29 -7.91 2.91
N THR A 505 43.90 -7.06 3.88
CA THR A 505 44.56 -7.05 5.19
C THR A 505 43.93 -8.14 6.07
N THR A 506 44.76 -8.77 6.90
CA THR A 506 44.29 -9.67 7.97
C THR A 506 43.96 -8.85 9.20
N ASN A 507 42.78 -9.01 9.74
CA ASN A 507 42.52 -8.64 11.12
C ASN A 507 43.25 -9.53 12.07
#